data_84d962752d8484d5e0c3bb609e3864ac
#
_entry.id   84d962752d8484d5e0c3bb609e3864ac
#
_cell.length_a   1.000
_cell.length_b   1.000
_cell.length_c   1.000
_cell.angle_alpha   90.00
_cell.angle_beta   90.00
_cell.angle_gamma   90.00
#
_symmetry.space_group_name_H-M   'P 1'
#
loop_
_entity.id
_entity.type
_entity.pdbx_description
1 polymer ?
#
loop_
_entity_poly.entity_id
_entity_poly.type
_entity_poly.pdbx_seq_one_letter_code
_entity_poly.pdbx_strand_id
1 'polypeptide(L)'
;MASLDLSVKAKSYLHKLCVEIPSRRVGSEGNQAATDFFAGLVASFGFGTECPAFDCIDWSQHGVTLAVDTASFEAFASPYSLGCRVRAPLAVASTAEELEAMAVSHAVLLLRGGLTKEQLMPKNFPFYNPDSHKRIIQLLETKGPRAIIAATSRDVEMVGGAVYPFPLFEDGDFDIPSVYMTEEEGNRLVTHAGQPMALEIRAERIPSQGWNVIARKGAHPERRVVLFAHIDARMGSPGASDNASGTIVLLLLAELLADYRGALGIEIVAVNGEDYFSNPGEQLYLSANAGRFDEVVLGINIDDVGYHRGKVAYSLYDCPVGVADTIRRTCSAHKLLVEGEPWYQGDHGLFIMNQRPALAITSELLAELMGGITHSPKDRPEIVDATKLAMLALALRDLLLRLDEGAA
;
A
#
# COMPACT_ATOMS: atom_id res chain seq x y z
N MET A 1 -7.04 -31.57 11.47
CA MET A 1 -6.68 -31.88 10.07
C MET A 1 -6.91 -30.68 9.16
N ALA A 2 -8.10 -30.11 9.06
CA ALA A 2 -8.37 -28.95 8.16
C ALA A 2 -7.43 -27.74 8.36
N SER A 3 -7.17 -27.32 9.61
CA SER A 3 -6.26 -26.20 9.88
C SER A 3 -4.81 -26.47 9.49
N LEU A 4 -4.34 -27.71 9.57
CA LEU A 4 -2.98 -28.07 9.17
C LEU A 4 -2.83 -28.05 7.64
N ASP A 5 -3.83 -28.50 6.91
CA ASP A 5 -3.87 -28.46 5.45
C ASP A 5 -3.89 -27.02 4.92
N LEU A 6 -4.71 -26.15 5.50
CA LEU A 6 -4.74 -24.72 5.17
C LEU A 6 -3.42 -24.02 5.46
N SER A 7 -2.75 -24.36 6.55
CA SER A 7 -1.43 -23.81 6.89
C SER A 7 -0.35 -24.21 5.87
N VAL A 8 -0.40 -25.44 5.36
CA VAL A 8 0.50 -25.91 4.28
C VAL A 8 0.22 -25.12 2.99
N LYS A 9 -1.05 -24.95 2.63
CA LYS A 9 -1.43 -24.12 1.47
C LYS A 9 -0.98 -22.67 1.63
N ALA A 10 -1.19 -22.05 2.81
CA ALA A 10 -0.72 -20.71 3.09
C ALA A 10 0.79 -20.55 2.84
N LYS A 11 1.60 -21.50 3.29
CA LYS A 11 3.05 -21.52 3.01
C LYS A 11 3.37 -21.60 1.52
N SER A 12 2.63 -22.43 0.78
CA SER A 12 2.79 -22.54 -0.67
C SER A 12 2.43 -21.23 -1.38
N TYR A 13 1.37 -20.57 -0.96
CA TYR A 13 0.96 -19.28 -1.52
C TYR A 13 1.93 -18.13 -1.15
N LEU A 14 2.47 -18.13 0.08
CA LEU A 14 3.55 -17.20 0.48
C LEU A 14 4.79 -17.40 -0.43
N HIS A 15 5.20 -18.64 -0.66
CA HIS A 15 6.31 -18.93 -1.57
C HIS A 15 6.01 -18.44 -2.98
N LYS A 16 4.80 -18.71 -3.49
CA LYS A 16 4.37 -18.23 -4.82
C LYS A 16 4.44 -16.72 -4.96
N LEU A 17 3.82 -15.99 -4.03
CA LEU A 17 3.68 -14.53 -4.12
C LEU A 17 4.96 -13.77 -3.77
N CYS A 18 5.81 -14.30 -2.87
CA CYS A 18 6.94 -13.54 -2.34
C CYS A 18 8.32 -14.05 -2.79
N VAL A 19 8.39 -15.27 -3.39
CA VAL A 19 9.66 -15.89 -3.83
C VAL A 19 9.66 -16.16 -5.33
N GLU A 20 8.61 -16.81 -5.87
CA GLU A 20 8.54 -17.08 -7.30
C GLU A 20 8.18 -15.83 -8.11
N ILE A 21 7.40 -14.90 -7.53
CA ILE A 21 7.07 -13.60 -8.12
C ILE A 21 7.93 -12.53 -7.43
N PRO A 22 9.03 -12.07 -8.05
CA PRO A 22 10.04 -11.25 -7.38
C PRO A 22 9.59 -9.82 -7.09
N SER A 23 8.54 -9.36 -7.75
CA SER A 23 8.00 -8.02 -7.58
C SER A 23 6.50 -8.02 -7.88
N ARG A 24 5.73 -7.38 -7.00
CA ARG A 24 4.28 -7.20 -7.21
C ARG A 24 3.90 -5.72 -7.36
N ARG A 25 4.88 -4.87 -7.66
CA ARG A 25 4.61 -3.44 -7.92
C ARG A 25 3.55 -3.31 -9.02
N VAL A 26 2.52 -2.50 -8.78
CA VAL A 26 1.44 -2.29 -9.73
C VAL A 26 1.97 -1.93 -11.12
N GLY A 27 1.37 -2.50 -12.16
CA GLY A 27 1.80 -2.31 -13.55
C GLY A 27 2.96 -3.20 -13.99
N SER A 28 3.64 -3.93 -13.09
CA SER A 28 4.71 -4.87 -13.43
C SER A 28 4.18 -6.23 -13.88
N GLU A 29 4.99 -6.98 -14.64
CA GLU A 29 4.67 -8.37 -15.02
C GLU A 29 4.41 -9.25 -13.80
N GLY A 30 5.14 -9.04 -12.70
CA GLY A 30 4.93 -9.79 -11.46
C GLY A 30 3.59 -9.46 -10.79
N ASN A 31 3.15 -8.20 -10.82
CA ASN A 31 1.83 -7.83 -10.34
C ASN A 31 0.72 -8.50 -11.16
N GLN A 32 0.85 -8.51 -12.48
CA GLN A 32 -0.09 -9.22 -13.36
C GLN A 32 -0.12 -10.73 -13.04
N ALA A 33 1.05 -11.36 -12.90
CA ALA A 33 1.14 -12.78 -12.57
C ALA A 33 0.50 -13.12 -11.21
N ALA A 34 0.63 -12.25 -10.20
CA ALA A 34 -0.02 -12.40 -8.90
C ALA A 34 -1.54 -12.23 -9.00
N THR A 35 -1.99 -11.25 -9.78
CA THR A 35 -3.42 -11.00 -10.05
C THR A 35 -4.06 -12.17 -10.76
N ASP A 36 -3.42 -12.70 -11.81
CA ASP A 36 -3.90 -13.88 -12.57
C ASP A 36 -3.95 -15.13 -11.69
N PHE A 37 -2.94 -15.32 -10.82
CA PHE A 37 -2.91 -16.41 -9.85
C PHE A 37 -4.08 -16.34 -8.89
N PHE A 38 -4.35 -15.15 -8.32
CA PHE A 38 -5.48 -14.93 -7.42
C PHE A 38 -6.81 -15.18 -8.13
N ALA A 39 -7.03 -14.55 -9.29
CA ALA A 39 -8.26 -14.65 -10.08
C ALA A 39 -8.55 -16.11 -10.48
N GLY A 40 -7.54 -16.84 -10.94
CA GLY A 40 -7.67 -18.25 -11.32
C GLY A 40 -8.10 -19.14 -10.14
N LEU A 41 -7.53 -18.92 -8.95
CA LEU A 41 -7.88 -19.68 -7.76
C LEU A 41 -9.31 -19.39 -7.28
N VAL A 42 -9.70 -18.13 -7.12
CA VAL A 42 -11.05 -17.79 -6.64
C VAL A 42 -12.14 -18.26 -7.63
N ALA A 43 -11.87 -18.19 -8.94
CA ALA A 43 -12.75 -18.75 -9.95
C ALA A 43 -12.89 -20.28 -9.82
N SER A 44 -11.79 -21.00 -9.52
CA SER A 44 -11.80 -22.44 -9.32
C SER A 44 -12.62 -22.90 -8.12
N PHE A 45 -12.80 -22.00 -7.13
CA PHE A 45 -13.68 -22.23 -5.96
C PHE A 45 -15.14 -21.87 -6.24
N GLY A 46 -15.49 -21.59 -7.49
CA GLY A 46 -16.88 -21.35 -7.94
C GLY A 46 -17.41 -19.96 -7.58
N PHE A 47 -16.57 -18.96 -7.47
CA PHE A 47 -16.97 -17.55 -7.42
C PHE A 47 -17.16 -16.99 -8.83
N GLY A 48 -18.17 -16.16 -9.02
CA GLY A 48 -18.28 -15.30 -10.21
C GLY A 48 -17.21 -14.21 -10.13
N THR A 49 -16.26 -14.21 -11.06
CA THR A 49 -15.05 -13.38 -10.99
C THR A 49 -15.04 -12.34 -12.11
N GLU A 50 -14.74 -11.10 -11.77
CA GLU A 50 -14.53 -9.97 -12.67
C GLU A 50 -13.14 -9.37 -12.41
N CYS A 51 -12.45 -8.94 -13.49
CA CYS A 51 -11.14 -8.31 -13.40
C CYS A 51 -11.17 -6.95 -14.12
N PRO A 52 -11.77 -5.91 -13.52
CA PRO A 52 -11.78 -4.58 -14.11
C PRO A 52 -10.36 -3.99 -14.16
N ALA A 53 -10.02 -3.44 -15.33
CA ALA A 53 -8.72 -2.83 -15.61
C ALA A 53 -8.71 -1.33 -15.28
N PHE A 54 -7.54 -0.81 -14.96
CA PHE A 54 -7.24 0.60 -14.84
C PHE A 54 -5.86 0.91 -15.44
N ASP A 55 -5.68 2.14 -15.92
CA ASP A 55 -4.38 2.59 -16.40
C ASP A 55 -3.47 2.93 -15.21
N CYS A 56 -2.20 2.55 -15.30
CA CYS A 56 -1.18 2.82 -14.31
C CYS A 56 0.19 3.02 -14.95
N ILE A 57 1.20 3.19 -14.13
CA ILE A 57 2.58 3.38 -14.56
C ILE A 57 3.44 2.28 -13.95
N ASP A 58 4.16 1.53 -14.76
CA ASP A 58 5.34 0.80 -14.31
C ASP A 58 6.57 1.72 -14.38
N TRP A 59 7.65 1.36 -13.72
CA TRP A 59 8.83 2.20 -13.63
C TRP A 59 10.10 1.38 -13.57
N SER A 60 11.07 1.77 -14.39
CA SER A 60 12.42 1.20 -14.36
C SER A 60 13.45 2.25 -14.00
N GLN A 61 14.51 1.84 -13.29
CA GLN A 61 15.63 2.70 -12.96
C GLN A 61 16.96 1.97 -13.11
N HIS A 62 18.01 2.69 -13.55
CA HIS A 62 19.33 2.16 -13.82
C HIS A 62 20.43 2.97 -13.11
N GLY A 63 20.06 3.76 -12.09
CA GLY A 63 20.94 4.48 -11.19
C GLY A 63 20.99 5.99 -11.39
N VAL A 64 21.68 6.63 -10.48
CA VAL A 64 21.86 8.08 -10.36
C VAL A 64 23.34 8.41 -10.35
N THR A 65 23.70 9.51 -10.99
CA THR A 65 25.04 10.12 -10.85
C THR A 65 24.86 11.59 -10.49
N LEU A 66 25.48 12.02 -9.39
CA LEU A 66 25.42 13.38 -8.89
C LEU A 66 26.81 13.86 -8.51
N ALA A 67 27.24 14.97 -9.10
CA ALA A 67 28.57 15.50 -8.89
C ALA A 67 28.62 17.04 -8.97
N VAL A 68 29.54 17.63 -8.17
CA VAL A 68 29.94 19.03 -8.25
C VAL A 68 31.47 19.03 -8.45
N ASP A 69 31.94 19.52 -9.57
CA ASP A 69 33.35 19.41 -10.01
C ASP A 69 33.86 17.96 -9.89
N THR A 70 34.79 17.69 -8.97
CA THR A 70 35.35 16.36 -8.74
C THR A 70 34.69 15.61 -7.57
N ALA A 71 33.82 16.26 -6.80
CA ALA A 71 33.13 15.66 -5.70
C ALA A 71 31.87 14.89 -6.17
N SER A 72 31.77 13.64 -5.78
CA SER A 72 30.56 12.82 -6.02
C SER A 72 29.73 12.67 -4.73
N PHE A 73 28.42 12.50 -4.93
CA PHE A 73 27.45 12.36 -3.85
C PHE A 73 26.59 11.13 -4.09
N GLU A 74 26.29 10.40 -3.03
CA GLU A 74 25.37 9.28 -3.10
C GLU A 74 23.93 9.79 -3.12
N ALA A 75 23.16 9.35 -4.10
CA ALA A 75 21.75 9.69 -4.26
C ALA A 75 20.98 8.56 -4.93
N PHE A 76 19.69 8.48 -4.65
CA PHE A 76 18.78 7.46 -5.13
C PHE A 76 17.66 8.12 -5.93
N ALA A 77 17.24 7.50 -7.03
CA ALA A 77 16.09 7.99 -7.77
C ALA A 77 14.81 7.87 -6.92
N SER A 78 14.04 8.96 -6.83
CA SER A 78 12.72 8.87 -6.19
C SER A 78 11.84 7.92 -7.00
N PRO A 79 11.01 7.08 -6.37
CA PRO A 79 10.09 6.20 -7.08
C PRO A 79 9.22 6.98 -8.06
N TYR A 80 9.07 6.42 -9.25
CA TYR A 80 8.37 7.04 -10.39
C TYR A 80 8.97 8.36 -10.92
N SER A 81 10.18 8.74 -10.51
CA SER A 81 10.87 9.90 -11.05
C SER A 81 11.11 9.75 -12.57
N LEU A 82 11.02 10.86 -13.27
CA LEU A 82 11.46 10.94 -14.64
C LEU A 82 13.00 10.87 -14.73
N GLY A 83 13.51 10.30 -15.81
CA GLY A 83 14.93 10.39 -16.15
C GLY A 83 15.33 11.81 -16.58
N CYS A 84 16.57 12.20 -16.27
CA CYS A 84 17.11 13.47 -16.75
C CYS A 84 18.65 13.45 -16.87
N ARG A 85 19.16 14.36 -17.67
CA ARG A 85 20.58 14.76 -17.64
C ARG A 85 20.65 16.28 -17.62
N VAL A 86 21.06 16.83 -16.48
CA VAL A 86 21.03 18.27 -16.21
C VAL A 86 22.37 18.76 -15.67
N ARG A 87 22.81 19.94 -16.14
CA ARG A 87 23.87 20.71 -15.50
C ARG A 87 23.38 22.12 -15.24
N ALA A 88 23.34 22.50 -13.96
CA ALA A 88 22.75 23.76 -13.53
C ALA A 88 23.30 24.18 -12.17
N PRO A 89 23.17 25.45 -11.75
CA PRO A 89 23.54 25.87 -10.40
C PRO A 89 22.70 25.18 -9.35
N LEU A 90 23.31 24.88 -8.20
CA LEU A 90 22.63 24.33 -7.04
C LEU A 90 21.93 25.45 -6.26
N ALA A 91 20.62 25.37 -6.14
CA ALA A 91 19.82 26.19 -5.21
C ALA A 91 19.44 25.36 -3.98
N VAL A 92 19.22 25.99 -2.83
CA VAL A 92 18.91 25.32 -1.56
C VAL A 92 17.71 25.99 -0.91
N ALA A 93 16.74 25.21 -0.45
CA ALA A 93 15.60 25.69 0.33
C ALA A 93 15.34 24.74 1.53
N SER A 94 15.04 25.32 2.68
CA SER A 94 14.78 24.58 3.92
C SER A 94 13.37 24.80 4.46
N THR A 95 12.68 25.84 3.99
CA THR A 95 11.29 26.15 4.36
C THR A 95 10.45 26.51 3.13
N ALA A 96 9.13 26.43 3.28
CA ALA A 96 8.20 26.81 2.21
C ALA A 96 8.31 28.30 1.85
N GLU A 97 8.57 29.15 2.84
CA GLU A 97 8.75 30.60 2.66
C GLU A 97 10.02 30.91 1.86
N GLU A 98 11.13 30.24 2.16
CA GLU A 98 12.36 30.34 1.36
C GLU A 98 12.09 29.91 -0.09
N LEU A 99 11.46 28.76 -0.30
CA LEU A 99 11.10 28.25 -1.61
C LEU A 99 10.19 29.25 -2.37
N GLU A 100 9.21 29.83 -1.69
CA GLU A 100 8.30 30.82 -2.29
C GLU A 100 9.04 32.08 -2.75
N ALA A 101 10.04 32.54 -1.99
CA ALA A 101 10.84 33.73 -2.33
C ALA A 101 11.86 33.51 -3.45
N MET A 102 12.23 32.27 -3.75
CA MET A 102 13.31 31.95 -4.70
C MET A 102 12.83 31.86 -6.14
N ALA A 103 13.73 32.16 -7.08
CA ALA A 103 13.60 31.86 -8.51
C ALA A 103 14.52 30.67 -8.85
N VAL A 104 13.95 29.49 -9.12
CA VAL A 104 14.71 28.25 -9.26
C VAL A 104 14.53 27.53 -10.62
N SER A 105 13.82 28.13 -11.57
CA SER A 105 13.49 27.49 -12.86
C SER A 105 14.70 27.08 -13.70
N HIS A 106 15.89 27.61 -13.42
CA HIS A 106 17.15 27.28 -14.10
C HIS A 106 18.13 26.52 -13.20
N ALA A 107 17.72 26.13 -12.00
CA ALA A 107 18.56 25.47 -11.00
C ALA A 107 18.17 24.01 -10.76
N VAL A 108 19.10 23.23 -10.21
CA VAL A 108 18.78 22.01 -9.45
C VAL A 108 18.55 22.42 -8.01
N LEU A 109 17.44 21.99 -7.44
CA LEU A 109 16.99 22.44 -6.12
C LEU A 109 17.21 21.37 -5.06
N LEU A 110 18.05 21.66 -4.07
CA LEU A 110 18.18 20.86 -2.86
C LEU A 110 17.12 21.29 -1.84
N LEU A 111 16.24 20.37 -1.50
CA LEU A 111 15.26 20.48 -0.41
C LEU A 111 15.85 19.84 0.84
N ARG A 112 15.64 20.47 2.00
CA ARG A 112 16.08 19.99 3.32
C ARG A 112 15.25 20.55 4.46
N GLY A 113 15.58 20.14 5.68
CA GLY A 113 14.97 20.70 6.91
C GLY A 113 13.45 20.52 6.95
N GLY A 114 12.71 21.62 7.14
CA GLY A 114 11.24 21.56 7.25
C GLY A 114 10.52 21.06 5.99
N LEU A 115 11.16 21.20 4.80
CA LEU A 115 10.58 20.73 3.53
C LEU A 115 10.70 19.20 3.35
N THR A 116 11.57 18.54 4.10
CA THR A 116 11.86 17.10 3.95
C THR A 116 11.68 16.34 5.27
N LYS A 117 10.92 16.91 6.21
CA LYS A 117 10.67 16.33 7.51
C LYS A 117 9.87 15.03 7.42
N GLU A 118 8.96 14.98 6.47
CA GLU A 118 8.07 13.83 6.23
C GLU A 118 7.89 13.61 4.72
N GLN A 119 7.51 12.42 4.34
CA GLN A 119 7.15 12.07 2.96
C GLN A 119 5.91 12.86 2.56
N LEU A 120 5.93 13.47 1.38
CA LEU A 120 4.78 14.20 0.86
C LEU A 120 3.76 13.21 0.28
N MET A 121 2.49 13.43 0.58
CA MET A 121 1.40 12.70 -0.05
C MET A 121 1.28 13.09 -1.53
N PRO A 122 0.97 12.14 -2.41
CA PRO A 122 0.68 12.43 -3.81
C PRO A 122 -0.46 13.44 -3.92
N LYS A 123 -0.40 14.32 -4.91
CA LYS A 123 -1.40 15.40 -5.07
C LYS A 123 -2.83 14.91 -5.28
N ASN A 124 -2.99 13.70 -5.82
CA ASN A 124 -4.28 13.08 -6.09
C ASN A 124 -4.68 12.01 -5.07
N PHE A 125 -3.94 11.88 -3.98
CA PHE A 125 -4.25 10.88 -2.95
C PHE A 125 -5.59 11.22 -2.26
N PRO A 126 -6.59 10.32 -2.29
CA PRO A 126 -7.95 10.68 -1.89
C PRO A 126 -8.19 10.64 -0.38
N PHE A 127 -7.36 9.93 0.40
CA PHE A 127 -7.66 9.64 1.81
C PHE A 127 -7.09 10.68 2.77
N TYR A 128 -5.80 11.00 2.61
CA TYR A 128 -5.10 11.95 3.49
C TYR A 128 -4.13 12.79 2.68
N ASN A 129 -4.44 14.06 2.53
CA ASN A 129 -3.58 14.99 1.79
C ASN A 129 -3.60 16.37 2.46
N PRO A 130 -2.70 16.63 3.43
CA PRO A 130 -2.68 17.90 4.17
C PRO A 130 -2.35 19.08 3.26
N ASP A 131 -2.89 20.25 3.61
CA ASP A 131 -2.69 21.47 2.82
C ASP A 131 -1.22 21.91 2.77
N SER A 132 -0.42 21.58 3.79
CA SER A 132 1.03 21.79 3.79
C SER A 132 1.73 21.04 2.66
N HIS A 133 1.35 19.75 2.43
CA HIS A 133 1.91 18.94 1.35
C HIS A 133 1.51 19.47 -0.02
N LYS A 134 0.22 19.77 -0.20
CA LYS A 134 -0.30 20.39 -1.43
C LYS A 134 0.42 21.71 -1.76
N ARG A 135 0.64 22.56 -0.74
CA ARG A 135 1.37 23.84 -0.91
C ARG A 135 2.80 23.61 -1.40
N ILE A 136 3.53 22.66 -0.80
CA ILE A 136 4.92 22.37 -1.20
C ILE A 136 4.95 21.88 -2.65
N ILE A 137 4.12 20.90 -3.02
CA ILE A 137 4.04 20.36 -4.39
C ILE A 137 3.67 21.47 -5.37
N GLN A 138 2.66 22.30 -5.08
CA GLN A 138 2.25 23.42 -5.93
C GLN A 138 3.37 24.46 -6.12
N LEU A 139 4.12 24.77 -5.06
CA LEU A 139 5.26 25.68 -5.15
C LEU A 139 6.34 25.11 -6.06
N LEU A 140 6.68 23.83 -5.91
CA LEU A 140 7.69 23.16 -6.74
C LEU A 140 7.27 23.13 -8.21
N GLU A 141 6.04 22.75 -8.51
CA GLU A 141 5.53 22.73 -9.89
C GLU A 141 5.47 24.13 -10.50
N THR A 142 5.02 25.14 -9.74
CA THR A 142 4.97 26.53 -10.21
C THR A 142 6.36 27.13 -10.44
N LYS A 143 7.32 26.83 -9.58
CA LYS A 143 8.70 27.32 -9.67
C LYS A 143 9.52 26.56 -10.74
N GLY A 144 9.18 25.33 -11.03
CA GLY A 144 9.71 24.50 -12.09
C GLY A 144 11.24 24.33 -12.08
N PRO A 145 11.86 23.87 -10.98
CA PRO A 145 13.30 23.57 -11.01
C PRO A 145 13.62 22.49 -12.04
N ARG A 146 14.86 22.48 -12.53
CA ARG A 146 15.33 21.50 -13.53
C ARG A 146 15.34 20.07 -13.00
N ALA A 147 15.56 19.91 -11.71
CA ALA A 147 15.45 18.67 -10.95
C ALA A 147 15.43 19.00 -9.45
N ILE A 148 15.01 18.04 -8.65
CA ILE A 148 14.95 18.15 -7.19
C ILE A 148 15.88 17.09 -6.57
N ILE A 149 16.57 17.50 -5.51
CA ILE A 149 17.31 16.63 -4.61
C ILE A 149 16.68 16.80 -3.24
N ALA A 150 16.18 15.74 -2.61
CA ALA A 150 15.63 15.80 -1.27
C ALA A 150 16.61 15.17 -0.27
N ALA A 151 17.19 15.97 0.62
CA ALA A 151 17.96 15.45 1.75
C ALA A 151 16.99 15.11 2.89
N THR A 152 16.81 13.81 3.15
CA THR A 152 15.84 13.30 4.10
C THR A 152 16.52 12.58 5.26
N SER A 153 15.91 12.64 6.43
CA SER A 153 16.29 11.85 7.60
C SER A 153 15.25 10.75 7.83
N ARG A 154 15.68 9.68 8.48
CA ARG A 154 14.77 8.64 8.93
C ARG A 154 13.96 9.19 10.10
N ASP A 155 12.65 9.20 9.97
CA ASP A 155 11.73 9.42 11.07
C ASP A 155 11.14 8.06 11.48
N VAL A 156 11.55 7.56 12.65
CA VAL A 156 11.07 6.28 13.19
C VAL A 156 9.61 6.32 13.62
N GLU A 157 9.04 7.52 13.77
CA GLU A 157 7.62 7.73 14.07
C GLU A 157 6.76 7.78 12.81
N MET A 158 7.40 7.86 11.62
CA MET A 158 6.66 7.85 10.36
C MET A 158 6.07 6.48 10.09
N VAL A 159 4.80 6.51 9.94
CA VAL A 159 4.02 5.38 9.50
C VAL A 159 4.34 5.07 8.04
N GLY A 160 4.52 3.79 7.74
CA GLY A 160 4.84 3.35 6.39
C GLY A 160 6.18 2.63 6.29
N GLY A 161 6.84 2.34 7.41
CA GLY A 161 8.01 1.45 7.48
C GLY A 161 9.19 1.88 6.62
N ALA A 162 9.25 3.14 6.21
CA ALA A 162 10.30 3.61 5.32
C ALA A 162 11.68 3.38 5.91
N VAL A 163 12.52 2.65 5.19
CA VAL A 163 13.93 2.46 5.55
C VAL A 163 14.68 3.75 5.22
N TYR A 164 15.57 4.11 6.11
CA TYR A 164 16.47 5.26 5.92
C TYR A 164 17.46 5.06 4.75
N PRO A 165 17.67 6.06 3.89
CA PRO A 165 16.85 7.27 3.77
C PRO A 165 15.52 6.97 3.08
N PHE A 166 14.43 7.63 3.46
CA PHE A 166 13.15 7.49 2.77
C PHE A 166 12.99 8.57 1.69
N PRO A 167 12.30 8.27 0.58
CA PRO A 167 12.06 9.26 -0.46
C PRO A 167 11.05 10.30 0.00
N LEU A 168 11.23 11.56 -0.44
CA LEU A 168 10.26 12.63 -0.21
C LEU A 168 9.06 12.51 -1.15
N PHE A 169 9.31 12.04 -2.39
CA PHE A 169 8.30 11.88 -3.44
C PHE A 169 8.23 10.43 -3.85
N GLU A 170 7.03 9.92 -3.98
CA GLU A 170 6.71 8.60 -4.53
C GLU A 170 5.44 8.72 -5.38
N ASP A 171 5.49 9.51 -6.46
CA ASP A 171 4.31 9.88 -7.20
C ASP A 171 4.56 9.90 -8.70
N GLY A 172 3.75 9.12 -9.43
CA GLY A 172 3.73 9.12 -10.89
C GLY A 172 3.15 10.40 -11.50
N ASP A 173 2.41 11.18 -10.73
CA ASP A 173 1.78 12.44 -11.16
C ASP A 173 2.68 13.67 -10.96
N PHE A 174 3.87 13.50 -10.42
CA PHE A 174 4.84 14.56 -10.19
C PHE A 174 5.92 14.56 -11.30
N ASP A 175 5.92 15.60 -12.15
CA ASP A 175 6.68 15.60 -13.39
C ASP A 175 8.05 16.30 -13.32
N ILE A 176 8.53 16.61 -12.12
CA ILE A 176 9.90 17.14 -11.96
C ILE A 176 10.83 15.98 -11.60
N PRO A 177 11.93 15.75 -12.35
CA PRO A 177 12.89 14.71 -12.01
C PRO A 177 13.41 14.87 -10.59
N SER A 178 13.40 13.81 -9.80
CA SER A 178 13.75 13.89 -8.38
C SER A 178 14.62 12.73 -7.91
N VAL A 179 15.54 13.04 -7.00
CA VAL A 179 16.34 12.10 -6.25
C VAL A 179 16.26 12.41 -4.76
N TYR A 180 16.57 11.43 -3.95
CA TYR A 180 16.69 11.61 -2.50
C TYR A 180 18.06 11.12 -2.02
N MET A 181 18.50 11.64 -0.88
CA MET A 181 19.78 11.30 -0.25
C MET A 181 19.66 11.39 1.27
N THR A 182 20.68 10.91 1.97
CA THR A 182 20.78 11.07 3.43
C THR A 182 20.98 12.54 3.79
N GLU A 183 20.61 12.90 5.02
CA GLU A 183 20.84 14.25 5.53
C GLU A 183 22.34 14.59 5.58
N GLU A 184 23.21 13.60 5.85
CA GLU A 184 24.67 13.74 5.84
C GLU A 184 25.19 14.13 4.45
N GLU A 185 24.74 13.44 3.40
CA GLU A 185 25.09 13.80 2.02
C GLU A 185 24.55 15.19 1.66
N GLY A 186 23.33 15.51 2.08
CA GLY A 186 22.74 16.83 1.90
C GLY A 186 23.54 17.93 2.60
N ASN A 187 24.06 17.69 3.81
CA ASN A 187 24.95 18.62 4.53
C ASN A 187 26.31 18.82 3.83
N ARG A 188 26.83 17.78 3.16
CA ARG A 188 28.01 17.91 2.30
C ARG A 188 27.68 18.74 1.05
N LEU A 189 26.55 18.45 0.40
CA LEU A 189 26.16 19.08 -0.85
C LEU A 189 25.83 20.57 -0.67
N VAL A 190 25.23 20.97 0.44
CA VAL A 190 24.87 22.39 0.72
C VAL A 190 26.08 23.33 0.68
N THR A 191 27.28 22.84 0.99
CA THR A 191 28.51 23.65 0.93
C THR A 191 28.87 24.10 -0.50
N HIS A 192 28.24 23.50 -1.51
CA HIS A 192 28.40 23.83 -2.92
C HIS A 192 27.25 24.71 -3.48
N ALA A 193 26.44 25.33 -2.61
CA ALA A 193 25.36 26.21 -3.04
C ALA A 193 25.84 27.28 -4.02
N GLY A 194 25.09 27.49 -5.11
CA GLY A 194 25.43 28.42 -6.19
C GLY A 194 26.41 27.89 -7.25
N GLN A 195 27.09 26.77 -6.99
CA GLN A 195 28.02 26.18 -7.96
C GLN A 195 27.26 25.36 -9.00
N PRO A 196 27.80 25.25 -10.24
CA PRO A 196 27.29 24.33 -11.25
C PRO A 196 27.45 22.87 -10.79
N MET A 197 26.38 22.12 -10.86
CA MET A 197 26.37 20.69 -10.58
C MET A 197 25.88 19.89 -11.78
N ALA A 198 26.20 18.61 -11.83
CA ALA A 198 25.73 17.66 -12.81
C ALA A 198 24.89 16.58 -12.12
N LEU A 199 23.68 16.35 -12.62
CA LEU A 199 22.78 15.27 -12.19
C LEU A 199 22.34 14.47 -13.42
N GLU A 200 22.50 13.16 -13.35
CA GLU A 200 21.94 12.22 -14.30
C GLU A 200 21.10 11.20 -13.55
N ILE A 201 19.83 11.07 -13.94
CA ILE A 201 18.89 10.05 -13.46
C ILE A 201 18.58 9.17 -14.68
N ARG A 202 18.89 7.89 -14.60
CA ARG A 202 18.55 6.91 -15.63
C ARG A 202 17.32 6.15 -15.16
N ALA A 203 16.16 6.71 -15.46
CA ALA A 203 14.86 6.14 -15.09
C ALA A 203 13.83 6.43 -16.19
N GLU A 204 12.80 5.60 -16.26
CA GLU A 204 11.74 5.68 -17.25
C GLU A 204 10.41 5.24 -16.63
N ARG A 205 9.35 6.02 -16.87
CA ARG A 205 7.96 5.63 -16.63
C ARG A 205 7.45 4.86 -17.83
N ILE A 206 6.86 3.72 -17.58
CA ILE A 206 6.35 2.81 -18.62
C ILE A 206 4.82 2.76 -18.47
N PRO A 207 4.05 3.29 -19.44
CA PRO A 207 2.59 3.14 -19.42
C PRO A 207 2.20 1.68 -19.30
N SER A 208 1.31 1.35 -18.37
CA SER A 208 0.93 -0.01 -18.06
C SER A 208 -0.55 -0.07 -17.63
N GLN A 209 -1.04 -1.27 -17.35
CA GLN A 209 -2.35 -1.51 -16.79
C GLN A 209 -2.25 -2.39 -15.55
N GLY A 210 -3.17 -2.16 -14.61
CA GLY A 210 -3.43 -3.01 -13.47
C GLY A 210 -4.87 -3.50 -13.48
N TRP A 211 -5.17 -4.50 -12.68
CA TRP A 211 -6.51 -5.09 -12.59
C TRP A 211 -6.84 -5.37 -11.13
N ASN A 212 -8.04 -5.00 -10.72
CA ASN A 212 -8.60 -5.55 -9.48
C ASN A 212 -9.20 -6.92 -9.75
N VAL A 213 -9.33 -7.77 -8.74
CA VAL A 213 -10.12 -9.00 -8.83
C VAL A 213 -11.30 -8.87 -7.89
N ILE A 214 -12.52 -8.97 -8.44
CA ILE A 214 -13.76 -8.92 -7.68
C ILE A 214 -14.46 -10.25 -7.86
N ALA A 215 -14.60 -11.01 -6.77
CA ALA A 215 -15.16 -12.35 -6.78
C ALA A 215 -16.43 -12.40 -5.91
N ARG A 216 -17.56 -12.83 -6.47
CA ARG A 216 -18.87 -12.78 -5.80
C ARG A 216 -19.52 -14.14 -5.67
N LYS A 217 -20.21 -14.34 -4.53
CA LYS A 217 -21.01 -15.52 -4.22
C LYS A 217 -22.17 -15.13 -3.30
N GLY A 218 -23.21 -15.97 -3.21
CA GLY A 218 -24.41 -15.73 -2.39
C GLY A 218 -25.63 -15.31 -3.21
N ALA A 219 -26.82 -15.38 -2.61
CA ALA A 219 -28.08 -15.18 -3.32
C ALA A 219 -28.49 -13.70 -3.45
N HIS A 220 -28.08 -12.84 -2.48
CA HIS A 220 -28.50 -11.44 -2.38
C HIS A 220 -27.32 -10.48 -2.47
N PRO A 221 -26.85 -10.13 -3.68
CA PRO A 221 -25.71 -9.22 -3.87
C PRO A 221 -26.00 -7.79 -3.38
N GLU A 222 -27.28 -7.40 -3.27
CA GLU A 222 -27.75 -6.13 -2.72
C GLU A 222 -27.62 -6.03 -1.20
N ARG A 223 -27.20 -7.11 -0.55
CA ARG A 223 -26.91 -7.18 0.89
C ARG A 223 -25.67 -8.04 1.08
N ARG A 224 -24.50 -7.40 1.07
CA ARG A 224 -23.23 -8.11 1.02
C ARG A 224 -22.23 -7.72 2.12
N VAL A 225 -21.39 -8.66 2.49
CA VAL A 225 -20.12 -8.40 3.17
C VAL A 225 -19.01 -8.33 2.13
N VAL A 226 -18.21 -7.30 2.20
CA VAL A 226 -17.03 -7.10 1.33
C VAL A 226 -15.77 -7.40 2.13
N LEU A 227 -14.93 -8.32 1.61
CA LEU A 227 -13.63 -8.65 2.19
C LEU A 227 -12.54 -8.13 1.24
N PHE A 228 -11.60 -7.38 1.78
CA PHE A 228 -10.69 -6.55 1.02
C PHE A 228 -9.24 -6.78 1.45
N ALA A 229 -8.33 -6.91 0.49
CA ALA A 229 -6.88 -6.88 0.67
C ALA A 229 -6.22 -6.46 -0.64
N HIS A 230 -5.07 -5.79 -0.59
CA HIS A 230 -4.33 -5.47 -1.82
C HIS A 230 -3.35 -6.58 -2.20
N ILE A 231 -3.11 -6.75 -3.51
CA ILE A 231 -2.20 -7.77 -4.08
C ILE A 231 -0.80 -7.20 -4.24
N ASP A 232 -0.72 -5.93 -4.62
CA ASP A 232 0.56 -5.28 -4.89
C ASP A 232 1.47 -5.22 -3.66
N ALA A 233 2.69 -4.88 -3.87
CA ALA A 233 3.69 -4.66 -2.83
C ALA A 233 4.67 -3.60 -3.32
N ARG A 234 5.22 -2.86 -2.39
CA ARG A 234 6.15 -1.78 -2.64
C ARG A 234 7.41 -2.27 -3.34
N MET A 235 7.95 -1.43 -4.21
CA MET A 235 9.18 -1.73 -4.92
C MET A 235 10.33 -2.04 -3.96
N GLY A 236 10.99 -3.19 -4.17
CA GLY A 236 12.09 -3.64 -3.31
C GLY A 236 11.67 -4.41 -2.06
N SER A 237 10.35 -4.54 -1.80
CA SER A 237 9.79 -5.39 -0.74
C SER A 237 9.25 -6.69 -1.33
N PRO A 238 9.54 -7.86 -0.74
CA PRO A 238 8.80 -9.08 -1.02
C PRO A 238 7.32 -9.00 -0.63
N GLY A 239 6.95 -8.12 0.32
CA GLY A 239 5.59 -7.86 0.72
C GLY A 239 4.89 -9.07 1.33
N ALA A 240 5.54 -9.81 2.23
CA ALA A 240 4.98 -11.03 2.78
C ALA A 240 3.90 -10.73 3.82
N SER A 241 4.14 -9.79 4.71
CA SER A 241 3.15 -9.23 5.63
C SER A 241 2.24 -8.26 4.89
N ASP A 242 2.84 -7.37 4.13
CA ASP A 242 2.20 -6.28 3.40
C ASP A 242 2.25 -6.49 1.86
N ASN A 243 1.23 -7.07 1.21
CA ASN A 243 0.04 -7.67 1.82
C ASN A 243 -0.27 -9.03 1.17
N ALA A 244 0.80 -9.87 0.91
CA ALA A 244 0.56 -11.25 0.53
C ALA A 244 -0.24 -11.99 1.62
N SER A 245 -0.05 -11.62 2.89
CA SER A 245 -0.73 -12.27 4.01
C SER A 245 -2.25 -12.10 3.93
N GLY A 246 -2.75 -10.88 3.73
CA GLY A 246 -4.17 -10.62 3.55
C GLY A 246 -4.73 -11.27 2.29
N THR A 247 -4.02 -11.15 1.16
CA THR A 247 -4.34 -11.84 -0.09
C THR A 247 -4.51 -13.36 0.10
N ILE A 248 -3.61 -13.98 0.87
CA ILE A 248 -3.66 -15.42 1.16
C ILE A 248 -4.87 -15.77 2.04
N VAL A 249 -5.18 -14.95 3.04
CA VAL A 249 -6.38 -15.15 3.86
C VAL A 249 -7.63 -15.13 2.98
N LEU A 250 -7.74 -14.22 2.01
CA LEU A 250 -8.84 -14.19 1.05
C LEU A 250 -8.92 -15.47 0.21
N LEU A 251 -7.78 -16.00 -0.28
CA LEU A 251 -7.73 -17.26 -1.03
C LEU A 251 -8.20 -18.46 -0.20
N LEU A 252 -7.69 -18.59 1.03
CA LEU A 252 -8.10 -19.66 1.94
C LEU A 252 -9.58 -19.57 2.30
N LEU A 253 -10.06 -18.36 2.52
CA LEU A 253 -11.48 -18.12 2.81
C LEU A 253 -12.37 -18.47 1.60
N ALA A 254 -11.95 -18.10 0.39
CA ALA A 254 -12.68 -18.45 -0.83
C ALA A 254 -12.80 -19.97 -0.99
N GLU A 255 -11.74 -20.73 -0.70
CA GLU A 255 -11.77 -22.21 -0.69
C GLU A 255 -12.75 -22.74 0.37
N LEU A 256 -12.72 -22.19 1.60
CA LEU A 256 -13.62 -22.58 2.68
C LEU A 256 -15.09 -22.28 2.37
N LEU A 257 -15.36 -21.34 1.49
CA LEU A 257 -16.68 -20.92 1.04
C LEU A 257 -17.06 -21.52 -0.33
N ALA A 258 -16.29 -22.50 -0.86
CA ALA A 258 -16.56 -23.08 -2.18
C ALA A 258 -18.02 -23.60 -2.28
N ASP A 259 -18.54 -24.22 -1.24
CA ASP A 259 -19.91 -24.76 -1.16
C ASP A 259 -20.94 -23.80 -0.52
N TYR A 260 -20.55 -22.55 -0.28
CA TYR A 260 -21.48 -21.56 0.31
C TYR A 260 -22.71 -21.34 -0.58
N ARG A 261 -23.91 -21.38 0.03
CA ARG A 261 -25.22 -21.20 -0.63
C ARG A 261 -26.15 -20.30 0.21
N GLY A 262 -25.56 -19.49 1.09
CA GLY A 262 -26.31 -18.60 1.99
C GLY A 262 -26.98 -17.45 1.24
N ALA A 263 -27.83 -16.74 1.97
CA ALA A 263 -28.56 -15.59 1.47
C ALA A 263 -27.65 -14.35 1.34
N LEU A 264 -26.74 -14.16 2.29
CA LEU A 264 -25.83 -13.01 2.33
C LEU A 264 -24.87 -13.01 1.12
N GLY A 265 -24.77 -11.90 0.43
CA GLY A 265 -23.76 -11.70 -0.61
C GLY A 265 -22.35 -11.68 0.00
N ILE A 266 -21.42 -12.43 -0.59
CA ILE A 266 -20.01 -12.40 -0.26
C ILE A 266 -19.27 -11.81 -1.44
N GLU A 267 -18.57 -10.69 -1.23
CA GLU A 267 -17.72 -10.06 -2.23
C GLU A 267 -16.27 -10.05 -1.72
N ILE A 268 -15.41 -10.79 -2.40
CA ILE A 268 -13.96 -10.81 -2.14
C ILE A 268 -13.31 -9.89 -3.16
N VAL A 269 -12.60 -8.88 -2.68
CA VAL A 269 -11.91 -7.88 -3.50
C VAL A 269 -10.41 -7.96 -3.21
N ALA A 270 -9.66 -8.31 -4.22
CA ALA A 270 -8.22 -8.17 -4.21
C ALA A 270 -7.88 -6.96 -5.11
N VAL A 271 -7.49 -5.86 -4.47
CA VAL A 271 -7.22 -4.58 -5.13
C VAL A 271 -5.76 -4.48 -5.52
N ASN A 272 -5.46 -3.66 -6.50
CA ASN A 272 -4.09 -3.33 -6.89
C ASN A 272 -3.89 -1.82 -6.86
N GLY A 273 -2.74 -1.39 -6.32
CA GLY A 273 -2.30 -0.02 -6.29
C GLY A 273 -2.47 0.68 -4.94
N GLU A 274 -2.66 -0.06 -3.85
CA GLU A 274 -2.63 0.49 -2.50
C GLU A 274 -1.24 1.03 -2.19
N ASP A 275 -0.22 0.25 -2.45
CA ASP A 275 1.20 0.61 -2.36
C ASP A 275 1.70 1.50 -3.53
N TYR A 276 0.85 1.78 -4.50
CA TYR A 276 1.04 2.78 -5.54
C TYR A 276 0.27 4.05 -5.15
N PHE A 277 0.96 5.13 -4.87
CA PHE A 277 0.42 6.32 -4.21
C PHE A 277 -0.73 7.06 -4.89
N SER A 278 -1.12 6.73 -6.08
CA SER A 278 -2.34 7.23 -6.72
C SER A 278 -3.59 6.39 -6.45
N ASN A 279 -3.47 5.26 -5.76
CA ASN A 279 -4.53 4.31 -5.41
C ASN A 279 -5.53 4.05 -6.55
N PRO A 280 -5.08 3.69 -7.77
CA PRO A 280 -5.97 3.62 -8.91
C PRO A 280 -7.01 2.51 -8.81
N GLY A 281 -6.66 1.38 -8.18
CA GLY A 281 -7.57 0.26 -7.99
C GLY A 281 -8.71 0.58 -7.02
N GLU A 282 -8.41 1.25 -5.90
CA GLU A 282 -9.42 1.71 -4.94
C GLU A 282 -10.32 2.77 -5.55
N GLN A 283 -9.76 3.71 -6.31
CA GLN A 283 -10.55 4.73 -7.02
C GLN A 283 -11.51 4.10 -8.04
N LEU A 284 -11.04 3.07 -8.75
CA LEU A 284 -11.89 2.30 -9.66
C LEU A 284 -13.01 1.59 -8.88
N TYR A 285 -12.70 0.94 -7.76
CA TYR A 285 -13.69 0.28 -6.91
C TYR A 285 -14.71 1.27 -6.34
N LEU A 286 -14.27 2.42 -5.82
CA LEU A 286 -15.13 3.50 -5.34
C LEU A 286 -16.09 4.00 -6.43
N SER A 287 -15.55 4.26 -7.63
CA SER A 287 -16.34 4.76 -8.75
C SER A 287 -17.40 3.74 -9.22
N ALA A 288 -17.02 2.46 -9.29
CA ALA A 288 -17.92 1.37 -9.68
C ALA A 288 -19.04 1.10 -8.66
N ASN A 289 -18.82 1.44 -7.40
CA ASN A 289 -19.78 1.28 -6.31
C ASN A 289 -20.45 2.60 -5.87
N ALA A 290 -20.24 3.70 -6.59
CA ALA A 290 -20.88 4.96 -6.29
C ALA A 290 -22.42 4.82 -6.23
N GLY A 291 -23.02 5.23 -5.08
CA GLY A 291 -24.45 5.10 -4.81
C GLY A 291 -24.92 3.67 -4.45
N ARG A 292 -24.00 2.70 -4.26
CA ARG A 292 -24.31 1.32 -3.91
C ARG A 292 -23.66 0.86 -2.58
N PHE A 293 -23.00 1.75 -1.88
CA PHE A 293 -22.39 1.41 -0.59
C PHE A 293 -23.43 1.01 0.47
N ASP A 294 -24.68 1.46 0.33
CA ASP A 294 -25.79 1.03 1.23
C ASP A 294 -26.06 -0.48 1.18
N GLU A 295 -25.67 -1.16 0.11
CA GLU A 295 -25.72 -2.61 0.00
C GLU A 295 -24.66 -3.33 0.84
N VAL A 296 -23.63 -2.62 1.33
CA VAL A 296 -22.56 -3.18 2.15
C VAL A 296 -22.98 -3.22 3.61
N VAL A 297 -23.14 -4.43 4.14
CA VAL A 297 -23.48 -4.69 5.55
C VAL A 297 -22.26 -4.52 6.45
N LEU A 298 -21.10 -4.95 5.95
CA LEU A 298 -19.82 -4.86 6.66
C LEU A 298 -18.67 -4.89 5.62
N GLY A 299 -17.76 -3.94 5.70
CA GLY A 299 -16.48 -4.00 5.02
C GLY A 299 -15.42 -4.62 5.93
N ILE A 300 -14.64 -5.57 5.44
CA ILE A 300 -13.56 -6.22 6.18
C ILE A 300 -12.26 -6.01 5.43
N ASN A 301 -11.35 -5.22 5.97
CA ASN A 301 -9.99 -5.08 5.44
C ASN A 301 -9.03 -6.02 6.18
N ILE A 302 -8.14 -6.68 5.43
CA ILE A 302 -7.14 -7.61 5.96
C ILE A 302 -5.79 -7.16 5.45
N ASP A 303 -4.96 -6.65 6.38
CA ASP A 303 -3.68 -6.06 6.03
C ASP A 303 -2.63 -6.29 7.12
N ASP A 304 -1.37 -6.54 6.71
CA ASP A 304 -0.26 -6.81 7.62
C ASP A 304 -0.55 -7.90 8.66
N VAL A 305 -1.26 -8.98 8.27
CA VAL A 305 -1.63 -10.06 9.19
C VAL A 305 -0.58 -11.16 9.26
N GLY A 306 -0.60 -11.92 10.36
CA GLY A 306 0.20 -13.14 10.47
C GLY A 306 1.65 -12.91 10.94
N TYR A 307 2.02 -11.72 11.37
CA TYR A 307 3.36 -11.52 11.96
C TYR A 307 3.65 -12.58 13.03
N HIS A 308 4.82 -13.22 12.97
CA HIS A 308 5.14 -14.38 13.81
C HIS A 308 5.11 -14.05 15.31
N ARG A 309 5.33 -12.79 15.69
CA ARG A 309 5.20 -12.28 17.07
C ARG A 309 3.78 -11.76 17.32
N GLY A 310 3.38 -11.68 18.58
CA GLY A 310 2.06 -11.21 18.98
C GLY A 310 0.90 -12.04 18.41
N LYS A 311 -0.27 -11.45 18.34
CA LYS A 311 -1.53 -12.03 17.82
C LYS A 311 -1.95 -11.31 16.55
N VAL A 312 -3.06 -11.74 15.98
CA VAL A 312 -3.83 -10.98 14.98
C VAL A 312 -4.78 -10.06 15.72
N ALA A 313 -4.71 -8.76 15.43
CA ALA A 313 -5.59 -7.75 16.02
C ALA A 313 -6.74 -7.39 15.08
N TYR A 314 -7.90 -7.06 15.64
CA TYR A 314 -9.02 -6.53 14.90
C TYR A 314 -9.58 -5.27 15.57
N SER A 315 -10.04 -4.32 14.76
CA SER A 315 -10.63 -3.07 15.23
C SER A 315 -11.95 -2.81 14.52
N LEU A 316 -12.91 -2.26 15.25
CA LEU A 316 -14.28 -2.04 14.78
C LEU A 316 -14.54 -0.55 14.54
N TYR A 317 -15.20 -0.23 13.43
CA TYR A 317 -15.57 1.14 13.05
C TYR A 317 -17.05 1.19 12.70
N ASP A 318 -17.80 2.02 13.43
CA ASP A 318 -19.23 2.30 13.23
C ASP A 318 -20.11 1.04 13.07
N CYS A 319 -19.70 -0.07 13.71
CA CYS A 319 -20.44 -1.32 13.67
C CYS A 319 -21.71 -1.24 14.51
N PRO A 320 -22.89 -1.59 13.96
CA PRO A 320 -24.09 -1.78 14.76
C PRO A 320 -23.86 -2.79 15.89
N VAL A 321 -24.50 -2.59 17.05
CA VAL A 321 -24.27 -3.39 18.26
C VAL A 321 -24.35 -4.90 17.97
N GLY A 322 -25.38 -5.36 17.25
CA GLY A 322 -25.54 -6.79 16.91
C GLY A 322 -24.42 -7.35 16.04
N VAL A 323 -23.88 -6.54 15.11
CA VAL A 323 -22.72 -6.91 14.27
C VAL A 323 -21.44 -6.97 15.11
N ALA A 324 -21.20 -5.93 15.92
CA ALA A 324 -20.04 -5.86 16.83
C ALA A 324 -20.02 -7.04 17.81
N ASP A 325 -21.16 -7.38 18.43
CA ASP A 325 -21.29 -8.52 19.35
C ASP A 325 -21.04 -9.86 18.63
N THR A 326 -21.48 -9.99 17.38
CA THR A 326 -21.25 -11.19 16.59
C THR A 326 -19.77 -11.33 16.24
N ILE A 327 -19.09 -10.24 15.87
CA ILE A 327 -17.64 -10.22 15.63
C ILE A 327 -16.90 -10.63 16.92
N ARG A 328 -17.16 -9.96 18.05
CA ARG A 328 -16.48 -10.24 19.33
C ARG A 328 -16.69 -11.69 19.78
N ARG A 329 -17.92 -12.22 19.70
CA ARG A 329 -18.20 -13.63 20.03
C ARG A 329 -17.45 -14.60 19.13
N THR A 330 -17.35 -14.32 17.84
CA THR A 330 -16.63 -15.17 16.92
C THR A 330 -15.13 -15.10 17.18
N CYS A 331 -14.57 -13.90 17.30
CA CYS A 331 -13.12 -13.71 17.53
C CYS A 331 -12.67 -14.28 18.88
N SER A 332 -13.48 -14.18 19.94
CA SER A 332 -13.16 -14.72 21.27
C SER A 332 -13.04 -16.25 21.32
N ALA A 333 -13.63 -16.95 20.35
CA ALA A 333 -13.45 -18.40 20.19
C ALA A 333 -12.07 -18.78 19.64
N HIS A 334 -11.29 -17.84 19.11
CA HIS A 334 -9.99 -18.03 18.51
C HIS A 334 -8.90 -17.36 19.35
N LYS A 335 -8.04 -18.16 20.01
CA LYS A 335 -7.04 -17.68 20.97
C LYS A 335 -5.99 -16.71 20.39
N LEU A 336 -5.79 -16.73 19.07
CA LEU A 336 -4.83 -15.90 18.36
C LEU A 336 -5.42 -14.56 17.89
N LEU A 337 -6.71 -14.30 18.14
CA LEU A 337 -7.37 -13.03 17.84
C LEU A 337 -7.50 -12.17 19.11
N VAL A 338 -7.34 -10.86 18.96
CA VAL A 338 -7.49 -9.86 20.02
C VAL A 338 -8.14 -8.60 19.46
N GLU A 339 -9.02 -7.97 20.22
CA GLU A 339 -9.53 -6.64 19.88
C GLU A 339 -8.40 -5.63 20.12
N GLY A 340 -8.01 -4.89 19.09
CA GLY A 340 -6.93 -3.91 19.10
C GLY A 340 -7.44 -2.48 19.10
N GLU A 341 -6.50 -1.54 19.20
CA GLU A 341 -6.80 -0.11 19.08
C GLU A 341 -7.15 0.24 17.62
N PRO A 342 -8.06 1.20 17.40
CA PRO A 342 -8.34 1.71 16.06
C PRO A 342 -7.08 2.30 15.40
N TRP A 343 -6.91 2.01 14.12
CA TRP A 343 -5.91 2.61 13.25
C TRP A 343 -6.58 3.09 11.96
N TYR A 344 -6.02 4.10 11.29
CA TYR A 344 -6.72 4.81 10.23
C TYR A 344 -6.03 4.76 8.87
N GLN A 345 -4.99 3.96 8.75
CA GLN A 345 -4.27 3.75 7.51
C GLN A 345 -4.62 2.38 6.95
N GLY A 346 -5.01 2.34 5.68
CA GLY A 346 -5.40 1.14 4.95
C GLY A 346 -6.82 1.21 4.38
N ASP A 347 -7.15 0.20 3.61
CA ASP A 347 -8.33 0.14 2.73
C ASP A 347 -9.68 0.12 3.45
N HIS A 348 -9.74 -0.14 4.76
CA HIS A 348 -10.98 0.00 5.53
C HIS A 348 -11.51 1.46 5.51
N GLY A 349 -10.65 2.43 5.25
CA GLY A 349 -11.03 3.82 5.03
C GLY A 349 -12.08 4.00 3.93
N LEU A 350 -12.08 3.14 2.90
CA LEU A 350 -13.09 3.13 1.84
C LEU A 350 -14.52 2.99 2.40
N PHE A 351 -14.70 2.11 3.38
CA PHE A 351 -16.01 1.86 3.98
C PHE A 351 -16.39 2.99 4.95
N ILE A 352 -15.44 3.44 5.78
CA ILE A 352 -15.67 4.52 6.74
C ILE A 352 -16.09 5.83 6.04
N MET A 353 -15.40 6.20 4.96
CA MET A 353 -15.73 7.39 4.15
C MET A 353 -17.13 7.32 3.54
N ASN A 354 -17.61 6.12 3.25
CA ASN A 354 -18.96 5.86 2.73
C ASN A 354 -19.97 5.54 3.84
N GLN A 355 -19.66 5.84 5.11
CA GLN A 355 -20.53 5.65 6.27
C GLN A 355 -21.00 4.20 6.44
N ARG A 356 -20.09 3.24 6.14
CA ARG A 356 -20.38 1.81 6.30
C ARG A 356 -19.60 1.24 7.46
N PRO A 357 -20.19 0.27 8.18
CA PRO A 357 -19.49 -0.46 9.21
C PRO A 357 -18.22 -1.11 8.65
N ALA A 358 -17.11 -1.03 9.39
CA ALA A 358 -15.87 -1.66 8.98
C ALA A 358 -15.23 -2.47 10.11
N LEU A 359 -14.55 -3.55 9.70
CA LEU A 359 -13.68 -4.39 10.50
C LEU A 359 -12.29 -4.34 9.86
N ALA A 360 -11.33 -3.73 10.53
CA ALA A 360 -9.93 -3.76 10.10
C ALA A 360 -9.17 -4.84 10.87
N ILE A 361 -8.39 -5.66 10.17
CA ILE A 361 -7.66 -6.78 10.74
C ILE A 361 -6.19 -6.64 10.36
N THR A 362 -5.31 -6.66 11.37
CA THR A 362 -3.86 -6.50 11.21
C THR A 362 -3.11 -7.32 12.27
N SER A 363 -1.79 -7.15 12.37
CA SER A 363 -1.00 -7.74 13.46
C SER A 363 -1.06 -6.88 14.72
N GLU A 364 -1.12 -7.52 15.90
CA GLU A 364 -1.11 -6.84 17.21
C GLU A 364 0.10 -5.90 17.37
N LEU A 365 1.23 -6.25 16.76
CA LEU A 365 2.47 -5.48 16.79
C LEU A 365 2.68 -4.68 15.49
N LEU A 366 1.62 -4.11 14.92
CA LEU A 366 1.68 -3.32 13.69
C LEU A 366 2.74 -2.23 13.74
N ALA A 367 2.87 -1.51 14.86
CA ALA A 367 3.88 -0.46 15.00
C ALA A 367 5.34 -0.98 14.87
N GLU A 368 5.60 -2.23 15.24
CA GLU A 368 6.91 -2.87 15.03
C GLU A 368 7.15 -3.20 13.55
N LEU A 369 6.14 -3.72 12.86
CA LEU A 369 6.18 -3.95 11.42
C LEU A 369 6.47 -2.66 10.66
N MET A 370 5.67 -1.64 10.88
CA MET A 370 5.77 -0.33 10.22
C MET A 370 7.07 0.41 10.59
N GLY A 371 7.62 0.15 11.76
CA GLY A 371 8.85 0.78 12.24
C GLY A 371 10.14 0.35 11.52
N GLY A 372 10.12 -0.64 10.63
CA GLY A 372 11.33 -1.04 9.91
C GLY A 372 11.31 -2.38 9.19
N ILE A 373 10.13 -2.97 8.97
CA ILE A 373 9.94 -4.24 8.25
C ILE A 373 9.09 -4.02 7.01
N THR A 374 7.86 -3.53 7.18
CA THR A 374 6.95 -3.17 6.10
C THR A 374 7.63 -2.24 5.09
N HIS A 375 7.33 -2.37 3.80
CA HIS A 375 7.94 -1.63 2.69
C HIS A 375 9.46 -1.79 2.55
N SER A 376 10.02 -2.88 3.07
CA SER A 376 11.46 -3.11 3.02
C SER A 376 11.81 -4.54 2.60
N PRO A 377 13.10 -4.81 2.24
CA PRO A 377 13.57 -6.17 1.97
C PRO A 377 13.47 -7.14 3.16
N LYS A 378 13.07 -6.67 4.35
CA LYS A 378 12.87 -7.51 5.54
C LYS A 378 11.48 -8.13 5.61
N ASP A 379 10.52 -7.61 4.84
CA ASP A 379 9.17 -8.15 4.77
C ASP A 379 9.14 -9.43 3.93
N ARG A 380 9.64 -10.51 4.51
CA ARG A 380 9.86 -11.82 3.88
C ARG A 380 8.93 -12.89 4.44
N PRO A 381 8.75 -14.02 3.72
CA PRO A 381 7.92 -15.14 4.18
C PRO A 381 8.23 -15.64 5.60
N GLU A 382 9.49 -15.55 6.03
CA GLU A 382 9.93 -16.03 7.34
C GLU A 382 9.33 -15.27 8.52
N ILE A 383 8.87 -14.04 8.31
CA ILE A 383 8.22 -13.27 9.37
C ILE A 383 6.72 -13.57 9.51
N VAL A 384 6.14 -14.35 8.58
CA VAL A 384 4.71 -14.65 8.56
C VAL A 384 4.44 -16.07 9.05
N ASP A 385 3.62 -16.20 10.10
CA ASP A 385 3.12 -17.48 10.60
C ASP A 385 1.86 -17.92 9.82
N ALA A 386 2.04 -18.86 8.91
CA ALA A 386 0.98 -19.43 8.09
C ALA A 386 -0.17 -20.05 8.93
N THR A 387 0.08 -20.42 10.20
CA THR A 387 -0.96 -20.94 11.08
C THR A 387 -1.94 -19.85 11.48
N LYS A 388 -1.46 -18.61 11.66
CA LYS A 388 -2.31 -17.45 11.92
C LYS A 388 -3.20 -17.12 10.72
N LEU A 389 -2.67 -17.20 9.49
CA LEU A 389 -3.45 -16.99 8.27
C LEU A 389 -4.56 -18.03 8.14
N ALA A 390 -4.25 -19.31 8.34
CA ALA A 390 -5.23 -20.39 8.32
C ALA A 390 -6.33 -20.21 9.39
N MET A 391 -5.92 -19.85 10.61
CA MET A 391 -6.85 -19.60 11.71
C MET A 391 -7.75 -18.39 11.41
N LEU A 392 -7.20 -17.31 10.86
CA LEU A 392 -7.99 -16.11 10.51
C LEU A 392 -9.02 -16.43 9.42
N ALA A 393 -8.65 -17.20 8.39
CA ALA A 393 -9.59 -17.63 7.37
C ALA A 393 -10.75 -18.46 7.94
N LEU A 394 -10.47 -19.35 8.92
CA LEU A 394 -11.51 -20.12 9.63
C LEU A 394 -12.41 -19.20 10.46
N ALA A 395 -11.84 -18.23 11.17
CA ALA A 395 -12.60 -17.29 11.97
C ALA A 395 -13.53 -16.40 11.12
N LEU A 396 -13.03 -15.95 9.97
CA LEU A 396 -13.82 -15.17 9.01
C LEU A 396 -14.94 -15.99 8.38
N ARG A 397 -14.68 -17.25 8.01
CA ARG A 397 -15.76 -18.16 7.58
C ARG A 397 -16.86 -18.25 8.65
N ASP A 398 -16.48 -18.51 9.89
CA ASP A 398 -17.45 -18.66 10.99
C ASP A 398 -18.22 -17.36 11.25
N LEU A 399 -17.56 -16.20 11.09
CA LEU A 399 -18.21 -14.90 11.16
C LEU A 399 -19.26 -14.72 10.06
N LEU A 400 -18.89 -15.01 8.81
CA LEU A 400 -19.81 -14.87 7.67
C LEU A 400 -21.04 -15.77 7.80
N LEU A 401 -20.86 -17.03 8.24
CA LEU A 401 -21.99 -17.94 8.46
C LEU A 401 -22.92 -17.43 9.54
N ARG A 402 -22.41 -16.86 10.65
CA ARG A 402 -23.22 -16.27 11.73
C ARG A 402 -23.94 -15.00 11.28
N LEU A 403 -23.32 -14.18 10.44
CA LEU A 403 -23.96 -13.00 9.85
C LEU A 403 -25.08 -13.36 8.89
N ASP A 404 -24.92 -14.46 8.15
CA ASP A 404 -25.94 -15.00 7.25
C ASP A 404 -27.16 -15.54 8.04
N GLU A 405 -26.92 -16.33 9.12
CA GLU A 405 -27.98 -16.82 10.02
C GLU A 405 -28.77 -15.68 10.70
N GLY A 406 -28.10 -14.61 11.09
CA GLY A 406 -28.74 -13.42 11.68
C GLY A 406 -29.44 -12.51 10.67
N ALA A 407 -29.30 -12.80 9.39
CA ALA A 407 -29.88 -12.07 8.28
C ALA A 407 -31.22 -12.65 7.80
N ALA A 408 -31.51 -13.89 8.17
CA ALA A 408 -32.75 -14.59 7.92
C ALA A 408 -33.78 -14.27 9.06
#